data_5577f1af99ef5476331c6189e2061fdc
#
_entry.id   5577f1af99ef5476331c6189e2061fdc
#
_cell.length_a   1.000
_cell.length_b   1.000
_cell.length_c   1.000
_cell.angle_alpha   90.00
_cell.angle_beta   90.00
_cell.angle_gamma   90.00
#
_symmetry.space_group_name_H-M   'P 1'
#
loop_
_entity.id
_entity.type
_entity.pdbx_description
1 polymer ?
#
loop_
_entity_poly.entity_id
_entity_poly.type
_entity_poly.pdbx_seq_one_letter_code
_entity_poly.pdbx_strand_id
1 'polypeptide(L)'
;ANEIATIAGGYDASDPYSRTFPHTPSKTTPLRLAVPDSLEFFGDTQAQKTFNQAMEAWRALGAEIAPIDFSPFAQLAALLYEGPWVAERYAVAETLLEREPEALHPVIRSILSTASRFNAVDASNYEYRRAALARRINEALEEFTALLAPTTPTIYTVAEVLDDPVRLNSRLGTYTNFTNLADLSALALPAHFRDDGLPAGITLIAPAWQDRTLAELGKRWQQHLSLPLGATGRALSDAAKETKPSAPATTVRLAVVGAHLTGMPLNHQLTSR
;
A
#
# COMPACT_ATOMS: atom_id res chain seq x y z
N ALA A 1 8.97 -13.20 -2.99
CA ALA A 1 8.55 -12.18 -2.01
C ALA A 1 8.34 -12.79 -0.62
N ASN A 2 7.50 -13.83 -0.47
CA ASN A 2 7.18 -14.43 0.83
C ASN A 2 8.41 -15.02 1.54
N GLU A 3 9.31 -15.68 0.82
CA GLU A 3 10.56 -16.23 1.37
C GLU A 3 11.48 -15.10 1.89
N ILE A 4 11.61 -14.01 1.13
CA ILE A 4 12.39 -12.84 1.54
C ILE A 4 11.76 -12.20 2.79
N ALA A 5 10.43 -12.03 2.80
CA ALA A 5 9.73 -11.48 3.96
C ALA A 5 9.91 -12.33 5.22
N THR A 6 9.95 -13.68 5.08
CA THR A 6 10.19 -14.60 6.20
C THR A 6 11.62 -14.49 6.74
N ILE A 7 12.60 -14.25 5.87
CA ILE A 7 14.02 -14.13 6.25
C ILE A 7 14.32 -12.74 6.84
N ALA A 8 13.78 -11.69 6.21
CA ALA A 8 14.08 -10.31 6.59
C ALA A 8 13.16 -9.77 7.70
N GLY A 9 11.98 -10.37 7.87
CA GLY A 9 11.03 -9.99 8.90
C GLY A 9 11.34 -10.62 10.25
N GLY A 10 10.94 -9.97 11.33
CA GLY A 10 11.11 -10.48 12.68
C GLY A 10 10.97 -9.36 13.71
N TYR A 11 11.00 -9.74 14.98
CA TYR A 11 11.05 -8.78 16.07
C TYR A 11 12.47 -8.21 16.20
N ASP A 12 12.59 -6.90 16.18
CA ASP A 12 13.82 -6.17 16.45
C ASP A 12 13.70 -5.43 17.78
N ALA A 13 14.47 -5.84 18.78
CA ALA A 13 14.47 -5.24 20.12
C ALA A 13 15.03 -3.81 20.14
N SER A 14 15.75 -3.37 19.11
CA SER A 14 16.28 -2.01 18.99
C SER A 14 15.30 -1.03 18.37
N ASP A 15 14.25 -1.53 17.70
CA ASP A 15 13.17 -0.70 17.12
C ASP A 15 11.99 -0.64 18.10
N PRO A 16 11.68 0.55 18.68
CA PRO A 16 10.56 0.71 19.62
C PRO A 16 9.19 0.46 19.00
N TYR A 17 9.08 0.44 17.66
CA TYR A 17 7.84 0.15 16.93
C TYR A 17 7.74 -1.30 16.50
N SER A 18 8.81 -2.11 16.66
CA SER A 18 8.80 -3.51 16.31
C SER A 18 7.82 -4.29 17.21
N ARG A 19 7.02 -5.14 16.59
CA ARG A 19 6.03 -5.97 17.28
C ARG A 19 6.25 -7.44 16.96
N THR A 20 5.98 -8.31 17.94
CA THR A 20 5.99 -9.76 17.70
C THR A 20 4.83 -10.14 16.78
N PHE A 21 5.13 -10.93 15.74
CA PHE A 21 4.13 -11.42 14.80
C PHE A 21 3.20 -12.41 15.52
N PRO A 22 1.89 -12.12 15.63
CA PRO A 22 0.94 -13.07 16.18
C PRO A 22 0.73 -14.23 15.19
N HIS A 23 0.53 -15.44 15.71
CA HIS A 23 0.15 -16.57 14.88
C HIS A 23 -1.33 -16.44 14.47
N THR A 24 -1.58 -15.77 13.34
CA THR A 24 -2.94 -15.56 12.84
C THR A 24 -3.24 -16.57 11.75
N PRO A 25 -4.32 -17.37 11.87
CA PRO A 25 -4.72 -18.30 10.82
C PRO A 25 -5.15 -17.53 9.56
N SER A 26 -4.84 -18.10 8.39
CA SER A 26 -5.27 -17.55 7.11
C SER A 26 -6.79 -17.66 6.95
N LYS A 27 -7.45 -16.57 6.56
CA LYS A 27 -8.91 -16.50 6.32
C LYS A 27 -9.19 -16.53 4.81
N THR A 28 -8.99 -17.64 4.15
CA THR A 28 -9.21 -17.74 2.69
C THR A 28 -10.56 -18.36 2.30
N THR A 29 -11.33 -18.87 3.25
CA THR A 29 -12.66 -19.50 3.02
C THR A 29 -13.62 -19.21 4.18
N PRO A 30 -14.86 -18.79 3.91
CA PRO A 30 -15.36 -18.35 2.59
C PRO A 30 -14.63 -17.10 2.10
N LEU A 31 -14.39 -16.99 0.79
CA LEU A 31 -13.73 -15.82 0.21
C LEU A 31 -14.76 -14.70 0.01
N ARG A 32 -14.74 -13.70 0.89
CA ARG A 32 -15.59 -12.52 0.82
C ARG A 32 -14.72 -11.27 0.67
N LEU A 33 -14.94 -10.51 -0.39
CA LEU A 33 -14.23 -9.25 -0.63
C LEU A 33 -15.19 -8.07 -0.45
N ALA A 34 -14.79 -7.12 0.37
CA ALA A 34 -15.44 -5.81 0.42
C ALA A 34 -15.02 -4.98 -0.79
N VAL A 35 -15.92 -4.11 -1.26
CA VAL A 35 -15.59 -3.07 -2.27
C VAL A 35 -16.22 -1.77 -1.78
N PRO A 36 -15.54 -0.61 -1.93
CA PRO A 36 -16.16 0.66 -1.58
C PRO A 36 -17.56 0.80 -2.19
N ASP A 37 -18.53 1.20 -1.39
CA ASP A 37 -19.93 1.44 -1.81
C ASP A 37 -20.04 2.57 -2.83
N SER A 38 -19.06 3.47 -2.86
CA SER A 38 -18.91 4.53 -3.84
C SER A 38 -17.50 4.55 -4.39
N LEU A 39 -17.37 4.44 -5.70
CA LEU A 39 -16.09 4.46 -6.42
C LEU A 39 -16.00 5.72 -7.28
N GLU A 40 -14.94 6.49 -7.07
CA GLU A 40 -14.63 7.70 -7.85
C GLU A 40 -13.36 7.45 -8.69
N PHE A 41 -13.45 7.70 -9.98
CA PHE A 41 -12.33 7.55 -10.93
C PHE A 41 -11.93 8.88 -11.58
N PHE A 42 -12.48 10.01 -11.11
CA PHE A 42 -12.19 11.36 -11.62
C PHE A 42 -12.33 11.49 -13.13
N GLY A 43 -13.34 10.82 -13.69
CA GLY A 43 -13.62 10.81 -15.13
C GLY A 43 -12.80 9.81 -15.96
N ASP A 44 -11.91 9.02 -15.33
CA ASP A 44 -11.13 7.98 -16.02
C ASP A 44 -11.95 6.72 -16.23
N THR A 45 -12.64 6.66 -17.37
CA THR A 45 -13.48 5.52 -17.75
C THR A 45 -12.68 4.25 -18.00
N GLN A 46 -11.40 4.34 -18.36
CA GLN A 46 -10.52 3.20 -18.56
C GLN A 46 -10.14 2.54 -17.22
N ALA A 47 -9.81 3.35 -16.21
CA ALA A 47 -9.57 2.85 -14.85
C ALA A 47 -10.82 2.17 -14.28
N GLN A 48 -12.00 2.79 -14.45
CA GLN A 48 -13.27 2.22 -14.03
C GLN A 48 -13.55 0.87 -14.72
N LYS A 49 -13.37 0.81 -16.05
CA LYS A 49 -13.55 -0.42 -16.84
C LYS A 49 -12.64 -1.54 -16.32
N THR A 50 -11.36 -1.23 -16.14
CA THR A 50 -10.37 -2.23 -15.69
C THR A 50 -10.66 -2.73 -14.28
N PHE A 51 -11.11 -1.86 -13.37
CA PHE A 51 -11.49 -2.28 -12.04
C PHE A 51 -12.76 -3.15 -12.04
N ASN A 52 -13.75 -2.84 -12.89
CA ASN A 52 -14.94 -3.70 -13.08
C ASN A 52 -14.54 -5.09 -13.58
N GLN A 53 -13.62 -5.17 -14.55
CA GLN A 53 -13.06 -6.45 -15.04
C GLN A 53 -12.37 -7.23 -13.90
N ALA A 54 -11.66 -6.54 -13.02
CA ALA A 54 -11.03 -7.17 -11.87
C ALA A 54 -12.07 -7.74 -10.89
N MET A 55 -13.17 -7.03 -10.63
CA MET A 55 -14.26 -7.56 -9.80
C MET A 55 -14.87 -8.83 -10.40
N GLU A 56 -15.12 -8.85 -11.72
CA GLU A 56 -15.64 -10.06 -12.40
C GLU A 56 -14.66 -11.23 -12.33
N ALA A 57 -13.37 -10.97 -12.49
CA ALA A 57 -12.33 -12.00 -12.35
C ALA A 57 -12.29 -12.58 -10.91
N TRP A 58 -12.48 -11.76 -9.89
CA TRP A 58 -12.59 -12.25 -8.51
C TRP A 58 -13.85 -13.07 -8.29
N ARG A 59 -14.99 -12.70 -8.88
CA ARG A 59 -16.21 -13.53 -8.87
C ARG A 59 -15.98 -14.90 -9.53
N ALA A 60 -15.28 -14.90 -10.66
CA ALA A 60 -14.91 -16.16 -11.33
C ALA A 60 -13.96 -17.04 -10.48
N LEU A 61 -13.17 -16.43 -9.61
CA LEU A 61 -12.34 -17.13 -8.61
C LEU A 61 -13.14 -17.59 -7.37
N GLY A 62 -14.46 -17.39 -7.36
CA GLY A 62 -15.36 -17.80 -6.28
C GLY A 62 -15.47 -16.79 -5.14
N ALA A 63 -15.10 -15.53 -5.35
CA ALA A 63 -15.29 -14.50 -4.35
C ALA A 63 -16.75 -13.99 -4.34
N GLU A 64 -17.32 -13.91 -3.15
CA GLU A 64 -18.48 -13.06 -2.89
C GLU A 64 -17.99 -11.62 -2.76
N ILE A 65 -18.57 -10.70 -3.52
CA ILE A 65 -18.22 -9.27 -3.46
C ILE A 65 -19.42 -8.50 -2.91
N ALA A 66 -19.21 -7.77 -1.82
CA ALA A 66 -20.23 -6.94 -1.19
C ALA A 66 -19.74 -5.50 -0.96
N PRO A 67 -20.62 -4.51 -1.04
CA PRO A 67 -20.26 -3.13 -0.74
C PRO A 67 -19.96 -2.94 0.75
N ILE A 68 -19.06 -2.00 1.05
CA ILE A 68 -18.77 -1.54 2.42
C ILE A 68 -18.88 -0.02 2.47
N ASP A 69 -19.41 0.54 3.56
CA ASP A 69 -19.37 1.97 3.80
C ASP A 69 -17.92 2.47 3.80
N PHE A 70 -17.55 3.20 2.76
CA PHE A 70 -16.18 3.70 2.60
C PHE A 70 -15.95 5.03 3.32
N SER A 71 -16.97 5.62 3.93
CA SER A 71 -16.86 6.93 4.59
C SER A 71 -15.83 6.99 5.73
N PRO A 72 -15.67 5.97 6.61
CA PRO A 72 -14.61 5.98 7.63
C PRO A 72 -13.21 5.93 7.01
N PHE A 73 -13.04 5.19 5.92
CA PHE A 73 -11.77 5.06 5.20
C PHE A 73 -11.36 6.40 4.58
N ALA A 74 -12.28 7.06 3.88
CA ALA A 74 -12.05 8.38 3.29
C ALA A 74 -11.75 9.45 4.36
N GLN A 75 -12.49 9.44 5.49
CA GLN A 75 -12.23 10.35 6.59
C GLN A 75 -10.85 10.13 7.21
N LEU A 76 -10.42 8.88 7.36
CA LEU A 76 -9.09 8.57 7.88
C LEU A 76 -7.99 8.99 6.89
N ALA A 77 -8.19 8.72 5.59
CA ALA A 77 -7.26 9.14 4.54
C ALA A 77 -7.06 10.66 4.52
N ALA A 78 -8.14 11.44 4.71
CA ALA A 78 -8.07 12.90 4.77
C ALA A 78 -7.17 13.40 5.91
N LEU A 79 -7.16 12.72 7.07
CA LEU A 79 -6.32 13.12 8.20
C LEU A 79 -4.83 13.13 7.84
N LEU A 80 -4.37 12.29 6.90
CA LEU A 80 -2.97 12.23 6.49
C LEU A 80 -2.45 13.59 5.95
N TYR A 81 -3.32 14.32 5.27
CA TYR A 81 -2.97 15.61 4.66
C TYR A 81 -3.49 16.81 5.46
N GLU A 82 -4.61 16.65 6.15
CA GLU A 82 -5.27 17.72 6.91
C GLU A 82 -4.84 17.74 8.38
N GLY A 83 -4.18 16.69 8.87
CA GLY A 83 -3.81 16.51 10.26
C GLY A 83 -2.34 16.79 10.56
N PRO A 84 -1.96 16.68 11.84
CA PRO A 84 -0.63 17.03 12.36
C PRO A 84 0.48 16.05 11.94
N TRP A 85 0.21 15.00 11.16
CA TRP A 85 1.26 14.08 10.67
C TRP A 85 2.32 14.76 9.80
N VAL A 86 2.03 15.97 9.30
CA VAL A 86 3.05 16.81 8.68
C VAL A 86 4.14 17.23 9.68
N ALA A 87 3.83 17.34 10.97
CA ALA A 87 4.82 17.68 12.00
C ALA A 87 5.85 16.55 12.21
N GLU A 88 5.46 15.28 12.09
CA GLU A 88 6.40 14.15 12.11
C GLU A 88 7.40 14.23 10.95
N ARG A 89 6.91 14.54 9.75
CA ARG A 89 7.76 14.74 8.57
C ARG A 89 8.66 15.98 8.72
N TYR A 90 8.14 17.05 9.32
CA TYR A 90 8.93 18.24 9.64
C TYR A 90 10.08 17.90 10.58
N ALA A 91 9.83 17.15 11.67
CA ALA A 91 10.86 16.76 12.64
C ALA A 91 12.05 16.02 11.98
N VAL A 92 11.79 15.18 10.98
CA VAL A 92 12.85 14.51 10.21
C VAL A 92 13.63 15.47 9.32
N ALA A 93 12.97 16.49 8.75
CA ALA A 93 13.56 17.41 7.79
C ALA A 93 14.00 18.74 8.43
N GLU A 94 13.79 18.96 9.73
CA GLU A 94 13.99 20.23 10.43
C GLU A 94 15.36 20.84 10.18
N THR A 95 16.42 20.08 10.41
CA THR A 95 17.81 20.54 10.20
C THR A 95 18.06 21.00 8.76
N LEU A 96 17.49 20.28 7.77
CA LEU A 96 17.65 20.64 6.36
C LEU A 96 16.84 21.89 6.01
N LEU A 97 15.62 21.99 6.54
CA LEU A 97 14.76 23.16 6.37
C LEU A 97 15.39 24.45 6.93
N GLU A 98 16.08 24.35 8.06
CA GLU A 98 16.70 25.49 8.71
C GLU A 98 18.01 25.93 8.03
N ARG A 99 18.83 24.98 7.58
CA ARG A 99 20.18 25.26 7.06
C ARG A 99 20.22 25.45 5.55
N GLU A 100 19.47 24.61 4.82
CA GLU A 100 19.51 24.52 3.37
C GLU A 100 18.11 24.33 2.78
N PRO A 101 17.15 25.26 3.02
CA PRO A 101 15.75 25.08 2.58
C PRO A 101 15.61 24.89 1.07
N GLU A 102 16.54 25.43 0.28
CA GLU A 102 16.54 25.32 -1.18
C GLU A 102 16.98 23.92 -1.68
N ALA A 103 17.54 23.07 -0.82
CA ALA A 103 17.80 21.67 -1.14
C ALA A 103 16.52 20.84 -1.23
N LEU A 104 15.41 21.34 -0.67
CA LEU A 104 14.10 20.68 -0.74
C LEU A 104 13.31 21.18 -1.95
N HIS A 105 12.62 20.23 -2.59
CA HIS A 105 11.68 20.58 -3.66
C HIS A 105 10.63 21.59 -3.13
N PRO A 106 10.30 22.69 -3.87
CA PRO A 106 9.44 23.76 -3.38
C PRO A 106 8.08 23.28 -2.84
N VAL A 107 7.46 22.30 -3.49
CA VAL A 107 6.18 21.70 -3.03
C VAL A 107 6.34 21.02 -1.68
N ILE A 108 7.42 20.24 -1.48
CA ILE A 108 7.67 19.56 -0.20
C ILE A 108 7.92 20.59 0.89
N ARG A 109 8.74 21.61 0.63
CA ARG A 109 8.99 22.71 1.57
C ARG A 109 7.69 23.41 1.97
N SER A 110 6.82 23.71 1.01
CA SER A 110 5.51 24.31 1.27
C SER A 110 4.62 23.42 2.15
N ILE A 111 4.59 22.12 1.90
CA ILE A 111 3.83 21.17 2.72
C ILE A 111 4.40 21.12 4.14
N LEU A 112 5.71 20.96 4.30
CA LEU A 112 6.35 20.85 5.61
C LEU A 112 6.18 22.13 6.45
N SER A 113 6.19 23.31 5.83
CA SER A 113 5.95 24.57 6.53
C SER A 113 4.58 24.66 7.20
N THR A 114 3.60 23.84 6.78
CA THR A 114 2.29 23.81 7.41
C THR A 114 2.29 23.14 8.80
N ALA A 115 3.37 22.47 9.19
CA ALA A 115 3.51 21.83 10.50
C ALA A 115 3.31 22.81 11.67
N SER A 116 3.75 24.06 11.52
CA SER A 116 3.61 25.12 12.53
C SER A 116 2.17 25.53 12.84
N ARG A 117 1.20 25.08 12.05
CA ARG A 117 -0.24 25.34 12.28
C ARG A 117 -0.83 24.48 13.39
N PHE A 118 -0.15 23.40 13.76
CA PHE A 118 -0.66 22.44 14.73
C PHE A 118 0.10 22.55 16.06
N ASN A 119 -0.64 22.41 17.15
CA ASN A 119 -0.11 22.36 18.50
C ASN A 119 -0.32 20.98 19.14
N ALA A 120 0.13 20.77 20.36
CA ALA A 120 0.03 19.50 21.06
C ALA A 120 -1.42 19.05 21.33
N VAL A 121 -2.34 20.00 21.53
CA VAL A 121 -3.77 19.71 21.71
C VAL A 121 -4.36 19.19 20.40
N ASP A 122 -4.00 19.82 19.28
CA ASP A 122 -4.41 19.35 17.96
C ASP A 122 -3.91 17.93 17.72
N ALA A 123 -2.63 17.66 17.97
CA ALA A 123 -2.04 16.33 17.82
C ALA A 123 -2.82 15.27 18.62
N SER A 124 -3.18 15.57 19.88
CA SER A 124 -3.97 14.66 20.71
C SER A 124 -5.38 14.42 20.17
N ASN A 125 -6.07 15.48 19.74
CA ASN A 125 -7.42 15.37 19.20
C ASN A 125 -7.46 14.58 17.89
N TYR A 126 -6.48 14.78 17.02
CA TYR A 126 -6.35 14.05 15.77
C TYR A 126 -6.02 12.57 16.01
N GLU A 127 -5.18 12.26 17.01
CA GLU A 127 -4.89 10.87 17.38
C GLU A 127 -6.13 10.15 17.93
N TYR A 128 -6.95 10.80 18.76
CA TYR A 128 -8.23 10.24 19.20
C TYR A 128 -9.15 9.96 18.01
N ARG A 129 -9.24 10.90 17.08
CA ARG A 129 -10.03 10.71 15.86
C ARG A 129 -9.50 9.59 14.99
N ARG A 130 -8.17 9.51 14.79
CA ARG A 130 -7.52 8.40 14.08
C ARG A 130 -7.87 7.06 14.71
N ALA A 131 -7.70 6.92 16.02
CA ALA A 131 -7.98 5.68 16.73
C ALA A 131 -9.44 5.24 16.61
N ALA A 132 -10.39 6.19 16.72
CA ALA A 132 -11.81 5.91 16.56
C ALA A 132 -12.15 5.45 15.13
N LEU A 133 -11.59 6.09 14.11
CA LEU A 133 -11.80 5.71 12.70
C LEU A 133 -11.12 4.36 12.39
N ALA A 134 -9.89 4.15 12.85
CA ALA A 134 -9.18 2.89 12.67
C ALA A 134 -9.96 1.71 13.28
N ARG A 135 -10.54 1.89 14.47
CA ARG A 135 -11.39 0.89 15.09
C ARG A 135 -12.61 0.57 14.22
N ARG A 136 -13.35 1.58 13.76
CA ARG A 136 -14.52 1.39 12.89
C ARG A 136 -14.16 0.65 11.59
N ILE A 137 -13.03 0.98 10.99
CA ILE A 137 -12.53 0.32 9.79
C ILE A 137 -12.22 -1.15 10.06
N ASN A 138 -11.50 -1.46 11.15
CA ASN A 138 -11.18 -2.84 11.50
C ASN A 138 -12.44 -3.66 11.79
N GLU A 139 -13.41 -3.12 12.55
CA GLU A 139 -14.71 -3.74 12.82
C GLU A 139 -15.48 -4.00 11.51
N ALA A 140 -15.51 -3.04 10.59
CA ALA A 140 -16.18 -3.21 9.30
C ALA A 140 -15.52 -4.28 8.40
N LEU A 141 -14.21 -4.52 8.56
CA LEU A 141 -13.48 -5.53 7.79
C LEU A 141 -13.57 -6.95 8.41
N GLU A 142 -14.09 -7.12 9.62
CA GLU A 142 -14.13 -8.44 10.30
C GLU A 142 -14.88 -9.51 9.51
N GLU A 143 -15.94 -9.13 8.79
CA GLU A 143 -16.76 -10.04 7.98
C GLU A 143 -16.15 -10.37 6.62
N PHE A 144 -15.06 -9.72 6.25
CA PHE A 144 -14.42 -9.86 4.94
C PHE A 144 -13.05 -10.51 5.04
N THR A 145 -12.66 -11.16 3.95
CA THR A 145 -11.29 -11.65 3.78
C THR A 145 -10.34 -10.49 3.50
N ALA A 146 -10.77 -9.54 2.68
CA ALA A 146 -10.06 -8.31 2.37
C ALA A 146 -10.98 -7.26 1.73
N LEU A 147 -10.58 -6.01 1.77
CA LEU A 147 -11.08 -4.95 0.91
C LEU A 147 -10.36 -5.03 -0.43
N LEU A 148 -11.11 -5.06 -1.53
CA LEU A 148 -10.65 -4.94 -2.90
C LEU A 148 -10.84 -3.49 -3.35
N ALA A 149 -9.77 -2.81 -3.69
CA ALA A 149 -9.81 -1.43 -4.15
C ALA A 149 -8.91 -1.21 -5.38
N PRO A 150 -9.13 -0.17 -6.18
CA PRO A 150 -8.15 0.28 -7.16
C PRO A 150 -6.85 0.66 -6.46
N THR A 151 -5.68 0.30 -7.01
CA THR A 151 -4.40 0.78 -6.48
C THR A 151 -4.31 2.30 -6.61
N THR A 152 -4.78 2.82 -7.74
CA THR A 152 -4.99 4.25 -7.99
C THR A 152 -6.24 4.43 -8.83
N PRO A 153 -7.05 5.48 -8.58
CA PRO A 153 -8.31 5.68 -9.31
C PRO A 153 -8.11 6.17 -10.75
N THR A 154 -6.96 6.74 -11.05
CA THR A 154 -6.64 7.31 -12.36
C THR A 154 -5.13 7.42 -12.56
N ILE A 155 -4.71 7.87 -13.72
CA ILE A 155 -3.32 8.14 -14.09
C ILE A 155 -3.24 9.58 -14.58
N TYR A 156 -2.23 10.32 -14.11
CA TYR A 156 -1.92 11.67 -14.56
C TYR A 156 -0.56 11.70 -15.26
N THR A 157 -0.39 12.60 -16.20
CA THR A 157 0.92 12.90 -16.77
C THR A 157 1.80 13.64 -15.75
N VAL A 158 3.12 13.57 -15.92
CA VAL A 158 4.06 14.32 -15.10
C VAL A 158 3.76 15.83 -15.13
N ALA A 159 3.40 16.35 -16.30
CA ALA A 159 3.07 17.78 -16.48
C ALA A 159 1.84 18.18 -15.65
N GLU A 160 0.78 17.38 -15.66
CA GLU A 160 -0.42 17.65 -14.86
C GLU A 160 -0.10 17.63 -13.36
N VAL A 161 0.68 16.63 -12.90
CA VAL A 161 1.06 16.55 -11.47
C VAL A 161 1.95 17.71 -11.07
N LEU A 162 2.83 18.23 -11.94
CA LEU A 162 3.66 19.40 -11.65
C LEU A 162 2.84 20.69 -11.61
N ASP A 163 1.76 20.79 -12.36
CA ASP A 163 0.85 21.95 -12.37
C ASP A 163 -0.03 21.98 -11.10
N ASP A 164 -0.51 20.83 -10.63
CA ASP A 164 -1.33 20.72 -9.43
C ASP A 164 -0.86 19.56 -8.51
N PRO A 165 0.31 19.72 -7.89
CA PRO A 165 1.01 18.61 -7.24
C PRO A 165 0.32 18.09 -5.96
N VAL A 166 -0.41 18.94 -5.26
CA VAL A 166 -1.05 18.56 -3.99
C VAL A 166 -2.36 17.82 -4.23
N ARG A 167 -3.24 18.39 -5.03
CA ARG A 167 -4.58 17.83 -5.29
C ARG A 167 -4.48 16.51 -6.07
N LEU A 168 -3.66 16.48 -7.14
CA LEU A 168 -3.58 15.27 -7.96
C LEU A 168 -2.89 14.12 -7.22
N ASN A 169 -1.84 14.38 -6.43
CA ASN A 169 -1.27 13.35 -5.55
C ASN A 169 -2.27 12.83 -4.51
N SER A 170 -3.06 13.71 -3.91
CA SER A 170 -4.10 13.29 -2.97
C SER A 170 -5.12 12.34 -3.63
N ARG A 171 -5.53 12.64 -4.87
CA ARG A 171 -6.43 11.78 -5.66
C ARG A 171 -5.83 10.40 -5.94
N LEU A 172 -4.54 10.32 -6.28
CA LEU A 172 -3.87 9.05 -6.54
C LEU A 172 -3.94 8.10 -5.34
N GLY A 173 -3.92 8.61 -4.12
CA GLY A 173 -3.98 7.83 -2.89
C GLY A 173 -5.38 7.59 -2.32
N THR A 174 -6.46 7.94 -3.03
CA THR A 174 -7.85 7.88 -2.52
C THR A 174 -8.17 6.55 -1.83
N TYR A 175 -7.74 5.43 -2.41
CA TYR A 175 -8.07 4.08 -1.92
C TYR A 175 -6.98 3.43 -1.07
N THR A 176 -5.88 4.13 -0.77
CA THR A 176 -4.72 3.54 -0.07
C THR A 176 -4.18 4.37 1.09
N ASN A 177 -4.42 5.67 1.14
CA ASN A 177 -3.84 6.58 2.14
C ASN A 177 -4.23 6.28 3.59
N PHE A 178 -5.37 5.63 3.84
CA PHE A 178 -5.81 5.25 5.17
C PHE A 178 -5.08 4.02 5.73
N THR A 179 -4.43 3.22 4.89
CA THR A 179 -3.89 1.90 5.23
C THR A 179 -2.92 1.95 6.42
N ASN A 180 -1.95 2.86 6.38
CA ASN A 180 -0.99 3.01 7.47
C ASN A 180 -1.63 3.56 8.75
N LEU A 181 -2.56 4.51 8.62
CA LEU A 181 -3.23 5.13 9.77
C LEU A 181 -4.18 4.18 10.50
N ALA A 182 -4.69 3.16 9.81
CA ALA A 182 -5.56 2.13 10.38
C ALA A 182 -4.81 0.85 10.79
N ASP A 183 -3.48 0.81 10.65
CA ASP A 183 -2.64 -0.38 10.93
C ASP A 183 -3.12 -1.61 10.15
N LEU A 184 -3.17 -1.51 8.82
CA LEU A 184 -3.66 -2.57 7.94
C LEU A 184 -2.51 -3.18 7.11
N SER A 185 -2.67 -4.46 6.76
CA SER A 185 -1.84 -5.13 5.73
C SER A 185 -2.38 -4.81 4.35
N ALA A 186 -1.50 -4.63 3.35
CA ALA A 186 -1.91 -4.38 1.98
C ALA A 186 -1.01 -5.10 0.96
N LEU A 187 -1.62 -5.55 -0.14
CA LEU A 187 -0.94 -6.17 -1.25
C LEU A 187 -1.43 -5.57 -2.57
N ALA A 188 -0.57 -4.82 -3.26
CA ALA A 188 -0.83 -4.34 -4.60
C ALA A 188 -0.55 -5.45 -5.63
N LEU A 189 -1.45 -5.61 -6.59
CA LEU A 189 -1.40 -6.65 -7.61
C LEU A 189 -1.63 -6.04 -8.99
N PRO A 190 -0.95 -6.53 -10.05
CA PRO A 190 -1.27 -6.12 -11.41
C PRO A 190 -2.69 -6.55 -11.77
N ALA A 191 -3.41 -5.70 -12.51
CA ALA A 191 -4.67 -6.01 -13.14
C ALA A 191 -4.49 -6.12 -14.68
N HIS A 192 -5.59 -6.23 -15.42
CA HIS A 192 -5.52 -6.17 -16.89
C HIS A 192 -4.97 -4.83 -17.36
N PHE A 193 -4.30 -4.85 -18.51
CA PHE A 193 -3.91 -3.61 -19.18
C PHE A 193 -5.16 -2.83 -19.60
N ARG A 194 -5.05 -1.53 -19.58
CA ARG A 194 -6.04 -0.60 -20.11
C ARG A 194 -6.04 -0.68 -21.63
N ASP A 195 -7.11 -0.24 -22.29
CA ASP A 195 -7.19 -0.24 -23.76
C ASP A 195 -6.15 0.71 -24.39
N ASP A 196 -5.69 1.72 -23.64
CA ASP A 196 -4.60 2.62 -24.04
C ASP A 196 -3.19 2.01 -23.87
N GLY A 197 -3.10 0.76 -23.42
CA GLY A 197 -1.86 0.02 -23.24
C GLY A 197 -1.14 0.31 -21.90
N LEU A 198 -1.66 1.20 -21.06
CA LEU A 198 -1.10 1.48 -19.75
C LEU A 198 -1.48 0.38 -18.74
N PRO A 199 -0.62 0.11 -17.75
CA PRO A 199 -0.91 -0.87 -16.71
C PRO A 199 -1.99 -0.36 -15.76
N ALA A 200 -2.76 -1.28 -15.18
CA ALA A 200 -3.64 -1.01 -14.07
C ALA A 200 -3.33 -1.95 -12.89
N GLY A 201 -3.76 -1.58 -11.70
CA GLY A 201 -3.55 -2.35 -10.50
C GLY A 201 -4.76 -2.36 -9.58
N ILE A 202 -4.84 -3.42 -8.80
CA ILE A 202 -5.76 -3.54 -7.66
C ILE A 202 -4.94 -3.68 -6.38
N THR A 203 -5.54 -3.31 -5.26
CA THR A 203 -4.94 -3.52 -3.94
C THR A 203 -5.92 -4.29 -3.07
N LEU A 204 -5.44 -5.38 -2.47
CA LEU A 204 -6.14 -6.08 -1.40
C LEU A 204 -5.65 -5.54 -0.07
N ILE A 205 -6.58 -5.15 0.81
CA ILE A 205 -6.28 -4.57 2.12
C ILE A 205 -7.03 -5.36 3.18
N ALA A 206 -6.35 -5.72 4.26
CA ALA A 206 -6.91 -6.52 5.35
C ALA A 206 -6.39 -6.00 6.70
N PRO A 207 -6.97 -6.41 7.84
CA PRO A 207 -6.43 -6.10 9.15
C PRO A 207 -4.95 -6.47 9.29
N ALA A 208 -4.28 -5.88 10.27
CA ALA A 208 -2.86 -6.17 10.53
C ALA A 208 -2.58 -7.68 10.61
N TRP A 209 -1.39 -8.09 10.16
CA TRP A 209 -0.92 -9.48 10.20
C TRP A 209 -1.60 -10.46 9.23
N GLN A 210 -2.37 -9.96 8.26
CA GLN A 210 -2.98 -10.80 7.22
C GLN A 210 -2.11 -10.94 5.95
N ASP A 211 -0.83 -10.63 6.01
CA ASP A 211 0.11 -10.68 4.87
C ASP A 211 0.11 -12.05 4.18
N ARG A 212 0.05 -13.16 4.94
CA ARG A 212 -0.02 -14.52 4.38
C ARG A 212 -1.32 -14.75 3.61
N THR A 213 -2.45 -14.34 4.17
CA THR A 213 -3.76 -14.40 3.51
C THR A 213 -3.73 -13.63 2.19
N LEU A 214 -3.22 -12.39 2.23
CA LEU A 214 -3.09 -11.56 1.04
C LEU A 214 -2.14 -12.18 -0.01
N ALA A 215 -1.02 -12.76 0.44
CA ALA A 215 -0.07 -13.43 -0.46
C ALA A 215 -0.69 -14.67 -1.15
N GLU A 216 -1.50 -15.46 -0.45
CA GLU A 216 -2.22 -16.60 -1.02
C GLU A 216 -3.27 -16.15 -2.05
N LEU A 217 -4.03 -15.09 -1.73
CA LEU A 217 -4.98 -14.49 -2.67
C LEU A 217 -4.25 -13.92 -3.90
N GLY A 218 -3.13 -13.22 -3.69
CA GLY A 218 -2.30 -12.68 -4.76
C GLY A 218 -1.75 -13.75 -5.69
N LYS A 219 -1.34 -14.91 -5.16
CA LYS A 219 -0.89 -16.05 -5.96
C LYS A 219 -2.03 -16.59 -6.84
N ARG A 220 -3.23 -16.77 -6.26
CA ARG A 220 -4.42 -17.21 -7.02
C ARG A 220 -4.78 -16.22 -8.12
N TRP A 221 -4.74 -14.92 -7.82
CA TRP A 221 -4.98 -13.84 -8.77
C TRP A 221 -4.01 -13.86 -9.94
N GLN A 222 -2.70 -13.90 -9.67
CA GLN A 222 -1.66 -13.93 -10.72
C GLN A 222 -1.77 -15.19 -11.59
N GLN A 223 -2.09 -16.34 -11.03
CA GLN A 223 -2.33 -17.56 -11.78
C GLN A 223 -3.55 -17.45 -12.70
N HIS A 224 -4.62 -16.81 -12.23
CA HIS A 224 -5.84 -16.61 -13.02
C HIS A 224 -5.60 -15.66 -14.19
N LEU A 225 -4.95 -14.52 -13.97
CA LEU A 225 -4.67 -13.55 -15.03
C LEU A 225 -3.59 -14.02 -16.01
N SER A 226 -2.66 -14.84 -15.56
CA SER A 226 -1.54 -15.35 -16.37
C SER A 226 -0.78 -14.25 -17.13
N LEU A 227 -0.65 -13.07 -16.53
CA LEU A 227 0.09 -11.95 -17.09
C LEU A 227 1.59 -12.28 -17.16
N PRO A 228 2.33 -11.72 -18.13
CA PRO A 228 3.77 -11.87 -18.20
C PRO A 228 4.46 -11.26 -16.97
N LEU A 229 5.66 -11.76 -16.66
CA LEU A 229 6.46 -11.31 -15.53
C LEU A 229 7.01 -9.90 -15.79
N GLY A 230 6.38 -8.90 -15.23
CA GLY A 230 6.71 -7.49 -15.41
C GLY A 230 6.77 -7.10 -16.88
N ALA A 231 7.68 -6.21 -17.23
CA ALA A 231 7.91 -5.77 -18.61
C ALA A 231 8.80 -6.72 -19.44
N THR A 232 9.08 -7.94 -18.92
CA THR A 232 10.03 -8.86 -19.58
C THR A 232 9.43 -9.64 -20.75
N GLY A 233 8.11 -9.67 -20.88
CA GLY A 233 7.39 -10.52 -21.84
C GLY A 233 7.46 -12.02 -21.54
N ARG A 234 8.13 -12.44 -20.46
CA ARG A 234 8.23 -13.85 -20.08
C ARG A 234 6.91 -14.33 -19.47
N ALA A 235 6.42 -15.45 -19.97
CA ALA A 235 5.24 -16.09 -19.39
C ALA A 235 5.49 -16.49 -17.91
N LEU A 236 4.44 -16.46 -17.11
CA LEU A 236 4.45 -17.07 -15.78
C LEU A 236 4.65 -18.56 -15.99
N SER A 237 5.85 -19.08 -15.73
CA SER A 237 6.15 -20.49 -15.99
C SER A 237 5.40 -21.40 -15.03
N ASP A 238 4.96 -22.57 -15.51
CA ASP A 238 4.42 -23.65 -14.68
C ASP A 238 5.43 -24.17 -13.62
N ALA A 239 6.70 -23.83 -13.75
CA ALA A 239 7.75 -24.12 -12.78
C ALA A 239 7.60 -23.34 -11.44
N ALA A 240 6.72 -22.35 -11.35
CA ALA A 240 6.24 -21.82 -10.08
C ALA A 240 5.32 -22.82 -9.34
N LYS A 241 4.94 -23.93 -9.99
CA LYS A 241 4.35 -25.10 -9.36
C LYS A 241 5.48 -25.89 -8.72
N GLU A 242 5.68 -25.72 -7.43
CA GLU A 242 6.51 -26.58 -6.58
C GLU A 242 8.03 -26.61 -6.91
N THR A 243 8.74 -25.53 -6.64
CA THR A 243 10.13 -25.72 -6.23
C THR A 243 10.10 -26.32 -4.82
N LYS A 244 10.37 -27.64 -4.70
CA LYS A 244 10.86 -28.19 -3.44
C LYS A 244 11.96 -27.27 -2.93
N PRO A 245 12.00 -26.93 -1.62
CA PRO A 245 13.09 -26.16 -1.09
C PRO A 245 14.38 -26.90 -1.45
N SER A 246 15.18 -26.33 -2.33
CA SER A 246 16.57 -26.75 -2.50
C SER A 246 17.25 -26.54 -1.15
N ALA A 247 18.23 -27.40 -0.83
CA ALA A 247 19.05 -27.24 0.36
C ALA A 247 19.43 -25.76 0.53
N PRO A 248 19.41 -25.21 1.77
CA PRO A 248 19.63 -23.79 2.00
C PRO A 248 20.90 -23.35 1.31
N ALA A 249 20.77 -22.52 0.29
CA ALA A 249 21.91 -21.88 -0.33
C ALA A 249 22.58 -21.03 0.76
N THR A 250 23.88 -21.17 0.91
CA THR A 250 24.68 -20.37 1.87
C THR A 250 24.64 -18.87 1.56
N THR A 251 24.18 -18.52 0.37
CA THR A 251 24.01 -17.12 -0.08
C THR A 251 22.76 -16.95 -0.92
N VAL A 252 22.09 -15.81 -0.76
CA VAL A 252 20.94 -15.39 -1.56
C VAL A 252 21.31 -14.13 -2.33
N ARG A 253 20.99 -14.08 -3.63
CA ARG A 253 21.12 -12.83 -4.39
C ARG A 253 19.89 -11.98 -4.14
N LEU A 254 20.10 -10.81 -3.55
CA LEU A 254 19.05 -9.84 -3.28
C LEU A 254 19.24 -8.63 -4.19
N ALA A 255 18.23 -8.31 -4.99
CA ALA A 255 18.18 -7.04 -5.70
C ALA A 255 17.59 -5.98 -4.75
N VAL A 256 18.31 -4.89 -4.57
CA VAL A 256 17.90 -3.78 -3.69
C VAL A 256 17.77 -2.49 -4.49
N VAL A 257 16.91 -1.61 -4.03
CA VAL A 257 16.70 -0.25 -4.58
C VAL A 257 16.65 0.77 -3.45
N GLY A 258 16.82 2.04 -3.79
CA GLY A 258 16.71 3.13 -2.81
C GLY A 258 17.85 3.15 -1.79
N ALA A 259 17.52 3.27 -0.51
CA ALA A 259 18.46 3.53 0.58
C ALA A 259 19.51 2.42 0.81
N HIS A 260 19.32 1.22 0.26
CA HIS A 260 20.27 0.10 0.36
C HIS A 260 21.31 0.05 -0.77
N LEU A 261 21.22 0.92 -1.78
CA LEU A 261 22.21 1.00 -2.85
C LEU A 261 23.57 1.43 -2.30
N THR A 262 24.65 1.04 -3.01
CA THR A 262 26.02 1.45 -2.65
C THR A 262 26.13 2.96 -2.48
N GLY A 263 26.67 3.42 -1.36
CA GLY A 263 26.79 4.84 -1.00
C GLY A 263 25.53 5.45 -0.36
N MET A 264 24.44 4.70 -0.24
CA MET A 264 23.21 5.17 0.42
C MET A 264 23.21 4.80 1.92
N PRO A 265 22.39 5.51 2.75
CA PRO A 265 22.45 5.42 4.21
C PRO A 265 22.31 4.01 4.80
N LEU A 266 21.51 3.14 4.18
CA LEU A 266 21.23 1.79 4.70
C LEU A 266 22.10 0.70 4.07
N ASN A 267 23.04 1.03 3.17
CA ASN A 267 23.91 0.05 2.52
C ASN A 267 24.72 -0.79 3.54
N HIS A 268 25.12 -0.19 4.66
CA HIS A 268 25.85 -0.85 5.73
C HIS A 268 25.12 -2.09 6.29
N GLN A 269 23.79 -2.10 6.29
CA GLN A 269 22.98 -3.24 6.76
C GLN A 269 23.19 -4.50 5.90
N LEU A 270 23.61 -4.34 4.65
CA LEU A 270 23.87 -5.44 3.72
C LEU A 270 25.35 -5.86 3.70
N THR A 271 26.26 -4.97 4.10
CA THR A 271 27.71 -5.19 4.00
C THR A 271 28.37 -5.54 5.32
N SER A 272 27.67 -5.37 6.44
CA SER A 272 28.18 -5.60 7.80
C SER A 272 27.89 -7.00 8.36
N ARG A 273 27.38 -7.93 7.54
CA ARG A 273 27.09 -9.33 7.91
C ARG A 273 27.85 -10.34 7.08
#